data_799a0885b8194c199cd9588dac4afb72
#
_entry.id   799a0885b8194c199cd9588dac4afb72
#
_cell.length_a   1.000
_cell.length_b   1.000
_cell.length_c   1.000
_cell.angle_alpha   90.00
_cell.angle_beta   90.00
_cell.angle_gamma   90.00
#
_symmetry.space_group_name_H-M   'P 1'
#
loop_
_entity.id
_entity.type
_entity.pdbx_description
1 polymer ?
#
loop_
_entity_poly.entity_id
_entity_poly.type
_entity_poly.pdbx_seq_one_letter_code
_entity_poly.pdbx_strand_id
1 'polypeptide(L)'
;MQTQQRATLPTLLALLLGFGLMQMGNTLQGTLLTIRGTTDGFSPAQIGAVGAGFWVGIVIGSLRCGKLIQSVGHIRAFVALGAVASTAPLLHLLLIDPIAWVVARALTGFCFAGLFIVVESWLNGVATDETRGQILSVYAMTGLMAGILGQLLLPVTDSNGFKPFCVVAIIIALALVPIALTRAEAPSHTSASVRISLTGLYRQSPLGLVAAFLCGVTTSAFFTLGPIFAQQRGLDTGGVATFMASGTLGAFLLAWPLGWLSDRLDRRLVVIGAAITAAATLFIMMAVVPNDAPRLTLYLCAALLGGTIVPTYSIVMAHVNDAVRKGEFLAASGGLLIMQGAGAAVGPVIAGLAMSTFQRGLSYTLIITQILMAAWGVYRLTRRAAPVETHQGPFVVEPSTPVGTEFASGHSRVD
;
A
#
# COMPACT_ATOMS: atom_id res chain seq x y z
N MET A 1 23.08 1.33 -31.92
CA MET A 1 21.80 0.65 -32.02
C MET A 1 21.74 -0.39 -30.91
N GLN A 2 21.23 -0.04 -29.73
CA GLN A 2 20.98 -1.01 -28.65
C GLN A 2 19.72 -1.78 -29.06
N THR A 3 19.87 -3.06 -29.29
CA THR A 3 18.75 -4.00 -29.44
C THR A 3 17.94 -3.96 -28.15
N GLN A 4 16.83 -3.24 -28.15
CA GLN A 4 15.81 -3.33 -27.12
C GLN A 4 15.36 -4.81 -27.08
N GLN A 5 15.92 -5.59 -26.16
CA GLN A 5 15.47 -6.95 -25.94
C GLN A 5 14.01 -6.87 -25.45
N ARG A 6 13.11 -7.23 -26.35
CA ARG A 6 11.68 -7.39 -26.01
C ARG A 6 11.61 -8.37 -24.85
N ALA A 7 11.08 -7.93 -23.70
CA ALA A 7 10.82 -8.84 -22.61
C ALA A 7 10.00 -9.99 -23.14
N THR A 8 10.49 -11.19 -22.94
CA THR A 8 9.72 -12.37 -23.28
C THR A 8 8.58 -12.52 -22.27
N LEU A 9 7.40 -12.92 -22.73
CA LEU A 9 6.24 -13.21 -21.86
C LEU A 9 6.63 -14.00 -20.60
N PRO A 10 7.53 -15.01 -20.65
CA PRO A 10 8.03 -15.70 -19.47
C PRO A 10 8.69 -14.81 -18.41
N THR A 11 9.43 -13.79 -18.83
CA THR A 11 10.07 -12.85 -17.87
C THR A 11 9.03 -12.03 -17.12
N LEU A 12 8.02 -11.50 -17.83
CA LEU A 12 6.94 -10.74 -17.21
C LEU A 12 6.13 -11.61 -16.23
N LEU A 13 5.82 -12.85 -16.62
CA LEU A 13 5.12 -13.80 -15.76
C LEU A 13 5.95 -14.15 -14.50
N ALA A 14 7.26 -14.34 -14.64
CA ALA A 14 8.13 -14.61 -13.48
C ALA A 14 8.18 -13.44 -12.50
N LEU A 15 8.24 -12.20 -12.99
CA LEU A 15 8.20 -10.99 -12.16
C LEU A 15 6.87 -10.83 -11.43
N LEU A 16 5.75 -11.00 -12.14
CA LEU A 16 4.40 -10.88 -11.56
C LEU A 16 4.12 -12.01 -10.56
N LEU A 17 4.57 -13.23 -10.84
CA LEU A 17 4.43 -14.37 -9.90
C LEU A 17 5.26 -14.14 -8.64
N GLY A 18 6.53 -13.75 -8.78
CA GLY A 18 7.39 -13.43 -7.64
C GLY A 18 6.82 -12.29 -6.79
N PHE A 19 6.37 -11.22 -7.42
CA PHE A 19 5.70 -10.11 -6.75
C PHE A 19 4.40 -10.56 -6.05
N GLY A 20 3.57 -11.33 -6.73
CA GLY A 20 2.31 -11.84 -6.17
C GLY A 20 2.54 -12.69 -4.93
N LEU A 21 3.48 -13.65 -4.98
CA LEU A 21 3.83 -14.48 -3.82
C LEU A 21 4.37 -13.61 -2.66
N MET A 22 5.26 -12.68 -2.96
CA MET A 22 5.81 -11.76 -1.96
C MET A 22 4.69 -10.94 -1.28
N GLN A 23 3.77 -10.37 -2.07
CA GLN A 23 2.65 -9.58 -1.55
C GLN A 23 1.66 -10.43 -0.77
N MET A 24 1.39 -11.66 -1.20
CA MET A 24 0.58 -12.64 -0.49
C MET A 24 1.16 -12.95 0.91
N GLY A 25 2.46 -13.23 0.97
CA GLY A 25 3.17 -13.46 2.24
C GLY A 25 3.14 -12.24 3.17
N ASN A 26 3.38 -11.02 2.63
CA ASN A 26 3.33 -9.78 3.40
C ASN A 26 1.95 -9.51 4.01
N THR A 27 0.89 -9.71 3.22
CA THR A 27 -0.48 -9.47 3.65
C THR A 27 -0.91 -10.46 4.73
N LEU A 28 -0.60 -11.75 4.51
CA LEU A 28 -0.83 -12.80 5.51
C LEU A 28 -0.08 -12.48 6.82
N GLN A 29 1.20 -12.11 6.73
CA GLN A 29 2.01 -11.73 7.90
C GLN A 29 1.40 -10.55 8.68
N GLY A 30 0.94 -9.52 7.98
CA GLY A 30 0.35 -8.35 8.63
C GLY A 30 -0.83 -8.69 9.53
N THR A 31 -1.80 -9.44 9.01
CA THR A 31 -2.98 -9.88 9.76
C THR A 31 -2.66 -10.91 10.82
N LEU A 32 -1.77 -11.86 10.52
CA LEU A 32 -1.28 -12.85 11.47
C LEU A 32 -0.66 -12.20 12.70
N LEU A 33 0.24 -11.24 12.52
CA LEU A 33 0.91 -10.55 13.63
C LEU A 33 -0.07 -9.79 14.52
N THR A 34 -1.10 -9.19 13.92
CA THR A 34 -2.14 -8.48 14.68
C THR A 34 -2.95 -9.45 15.55
N ILE A 35 -3.42 -10.58 14.98
CA ILE A 35 -4.18 -11.60 15.71
C ILE A 35 -3.32 -12.25 16.77
N ARG A 36 -2.10 -12.65 16.42
CA ARG A 36 -1.17 -13.30 17.33
C ARG A 36 -0.75 -12.37 18.46
N GLY A 37 -0.40 -11.12 18.18
CA GLY A 37 -0.04 -10.12 19.19
C GLY A 37 -1.19 -9.90 20.18
N THR A 38 -2.45 -9.85 19.70
CA THR A 38 -3.62 -9.78 20.58
C THR A 38 -3.70 -11.01 21.50
N THR A 39 -3.49 -12.20 20.95
CA THR A 39 -3.50 -13.46 21.72
C THR A 39 -2.35 -13.53 22.75
N ASP A 40 -1.17 -13.03 22.38
CA ASP A 40 0.02 -12.97 23.25
C ASP A 40 -0.05 -11.79 24.27
N GLY A 41 -1.17 -11.04 24.30
CA GLY A 41 -1.44 -10.00 25.30
C GLY A 41 -0.88 -8.62 24.95
N PHE A 42 -0.48 -8.36 23.70
CA PHE A 42 -0.03 -7.04 23.28
C PHE A 42 -1.20 -6.06 23.27
N SER A 43 -0.99 -4.87 23.78
CA SER A 43 -1.96 -3.79 23.70
C SER A 43 -2.15 -3.32 22.24
N PRO A 44 -3.31 -2.73 21.89
CA PRO A 44 -3.53 -2.14 20.58
C PRO A 44 -2.45 -1.10 20.21
N ALA A 45 -1.93 -0.35 21.17
CA ALA A 45 -0.82 0.60 20.97
C ALA A 45 0.47 -0.10 20.55
N GLN A 46 0.80 -1.23 21.17
CA GLN A 46 1.98 -2.03 20.79
C GLN A 46 1.82 -2.64 19.40
N ILE A 47 0.64 -3.17 19.08
CA ILE A 47 0.34 -3.68 17.73
C ILE A 47 0.40 -2.56 16.69
N GLY A 48 -0.12 -1.38 17.02
CA GLY A 48 0.02 -0.18 16.18
C GLY A 48 1.50 0.17 15.93
N ALA A 49 2.35 0.11 16.95
CA ALA A 49 3.78 0.33 16.81
C ALA A 49 4.46 -0.74 15.91
N VAL A 50 4.06 -2.00 16.02
CA VAL A 50 4.53 -3.09 15.13
C VAL A 50 4.17 -2.80 13.68
N GLY A 51 2.94 -2.37 13.41
CA GLY A 51 2.52 -1.96 12.06
C GLY A 51 3.29 -0.73 11.54
N ALA A 52 3.51 0.27 12.39
CA ALA A 52 4.29 1.46 12.07
C ALA A 52 5.74 1.12 11.72
N GLY A 53 6.33 0.14 12.42
CA GLY A 53 7.69 -0.36 12.15
C GLY A 53 7.89 -0.74 10.69
N PHE A 54 6.93 -1.45 10.08
CA PHE A 54 6.98 -1.81 8.67
C PHE A 54 7.10 -0.58 7.75
N TRP A 55 6.28 0.44 7.98
CA TRP A 55 6.29 1.64 7.16
C TRP A 55 7.55 2.50 7.36
N VAL A 56 8.06 2.56 8.59
CA VAL A 56 9.39 3.17 8.85
C VAL A 56 10.46 2.44 8.05
N GLY A 57 10.43 1.11 8.05
CA GLY A 57 11.32 0.28 7.23
C GLY A 57 11.19 0.57 5.74
N ILE A 58 9.96 0.67 5.21
CA ILE A 58 9.68 1.04 3.80
C ILE A 58 10.32 2.40 3.48
N VAL A 59 10.11 3.43 4.29
CA VAL A 59 10.68 4.77 4.05
C VAL A 59 12.21 4.72 4.04
N ILE A 60 12.84 4.08 5.02
CA ILE A 60 14.30 3.96 5.10
C ILE A 60 14.84 3.15 3.90
N GLY A 61 14.17 2.04 3.57
CA GLY A 61 14.54 1.19 2.43
C GLY A 61 14.43 1.92 1.10
N SER A 62 13.38 2.71 0.88
CA SER A 62 13.21 3.53 -0.32
C SER A 62 14.36 4.52 -0.53
N LEU A 63 14.94 5.04 0.56
CA LEU A 63 16.06 5.96 0.51
C LEU A 63 17.44 5.28 0.34
N ARG A 64 17.56 4.00 0.71
CA ARG A 64 18.86 3.32 0.82
C ARG A 64 19.03 2.16 -0.15
N CYS A 65 17.98 1.40 -0.46
CA CYS A 65 18.08 0.19 -1.29
C CYS A 65 18.49 0.47 -2.73
N GLY A 66 18.20 1.65 -3.28
CA GLY A 66 18.68 2.03 -4.62
C GLY A 66 20.21 1.96 -4.75
N LYS A 67 20.95 2.45 -3.73
CA LYS A 67 22.41 2.36 -3.69
C LYS A 67 22.90 0.92 -3.55
N LEU A 68 22.23 0.11 -2.71
CA LEU A 68 22.54 -1.31 -2.56
C LEU A 68 22.37 -2.05 -3.89
N ILE A 69 21.24 -1.83 -4.57
CA ILE A 69 20.93 -2.48 -5.85
C ILE A 69 21.97 -2.09 -6.92
N GLN A 70 22.38 -0.82 -6.97
CA GLN A 70 23.44 -0.37 -7.87
C GLN A 70 24.79 -1.05 -7.60
N SER A 71 25.14 -1.32 -6.34
CA SER A 71 26.43 -1.90 -5.96
C SER A 71 26.51 -3.41 -6.20
N VAL A 72 25.43 -4.16 -6.00
CA VAL A 72 25.46 -5.64 -6.07
C VAL A 72 24.68 -6.21 -7.26
N GLY A 73 23.86 -5.39 -7.91
CA GLY A 73 22.98 -5.78 -9.01
C GLY A 73 21.59 -6.24 -8.55
N HIS A 74 20.61 -6.17 -9.46
CA HIS A 74 19.19 -6.39 -9.17
C HIS A 74 18.88 -7.78 -8.61
N ILE A 75 19.37 -8.87 -9.29
CA ILE A 75 19.06 -10.25 -8.87
C ILE A 75 19.67 -10.57 -7.51
N ARG A 76 20.93 -10.18 -7.30
CA ARG A 76 21.62 -10.45 -6.01
C ARG A 76 20.97 -9.69 -4.87
N ALA A 77 20.61 -8.41 -5.08
CA ALA A 77 19.90 -7.60 -4.11
C ALA A 77 18.52 -8.22 -3.79
N PHE A 78 17.77 -8.64 -4.81
CA PHE A 78 16.46 -9.26 -4.64
C PHE A 78 16.55 -10.55 -3.79
N VAL A 79 17.46 -11.45 -4.13
CA VAL A 79 17.63 -12.71 -3.39
C VAL A 79 18.09 -12.45 -1.96
N ALA A 80 19.04 -11.54 -1.73
CA ALA A 80 19.54 -11.22 -0.40
C ALA A 80 18.44 -10.60 0.48
N LEU A 81 17.72 -9.59 -0.03
CA LEU A 81 16.63 -8.92 0.70
C LEU A 81 15.47 -9.87 0.96
N GLY A 82 15.10 -10.70 0.00
CA GLY A 82 14.04 -11.68 0.18
C GLY A 82 14.40 -12.79 1.16
N ALA A 83 15.65 -13.25 1.16
CA ALA A 83 16.14 -14.21 2.15
C ALA A 83 16.05 -13.63 3.57
N VAL A 84 16.47 -12.37 3.76
CA VAL A 84 16.32 -11.68 5.06
C VAL A 84 14.83 -11.51 5.40
N ALA A 85 13.99 -11.08 4.46
CA ALA A 85 12.56 -10.92 4.69
C ALA A 85 11.86 -12.24 5.10
N SER A 86 12.28 -13.38 4.53
CA SER A 86 11.72 -14.69 4.86
C SER A 86 12.08 -15.18 6.27
N THR A 87 13.13 -14.65 6.89
CA THR A 87 13.49 -14.99 8.29
C THR A 87 12.63 -14.23 9.30
N ALA A 88 12.11 -13.05 8.95
CA ALA A 88 11.39 -12.20 9.88
C ALA A 88 10.14 -12.88 10.52
N PRO A 89 9.29 -13.63 9.80
CA PRO A 89 8.20 -14.38 10.43
C PRO A 89 8.68 -15.33 11.53
N LEU A 90 9.81 -15.98 11.32
CA LEU A 90 10.40 -16.90 12.30
C LEU A 90 10.96 -16.15 13.53
N LEU A 91 11.52 -14.95 13.32
CA LEU A 91 11.94 -14.09 14.43
C LEU A 91 10.77 -13.65 15.31
N HIS A 92 9.61 -13.33 14.71
CA HIS A 92 8.41 -13.00 15.49
C HIS A 92 7.92 -14.19 16.32
N LEU A 93 8.09 -15.42 15.82
CA LEU A 93 7.73 -16.64 16.56
C LEU A 93 8.70 -16.92 17.72
N LEU A 94 10.01 -16.68 17.50
CA LEU A 94 11.07 -16.97 18.49
C LEU A 94 11.13 -15.90 19.59
N LEU A 95 10.80 -14.66 19.29
CA LEU A 95 10.93 -13.52 20.19
C LEU A 95 9.55 -12.87 20.38
N ILE A 96 8.79 -13.34 21.37
CA ILE A 96 7.46 -12.79 21.68
C ILE A 96 7.66 -11.55 22.59
N ASP A 97 8.09 -10.46 21.96
CA ASP A 97 8.33 -9.17 22.60
C ASP A 97 7.91 -8.04 21.64
N PRO A 98 7.15 -7.01 22.09
CA PRO A 98 6.67 -5.94 21.23
C PRO A 98 7.79 -5.16 20.54
N ILE A 99 8.92 -4.91 21.23
CA ILE A 99 10.05 -4.14 20.68
C ILE A 99 10.76 -4.98 19.60
N ALA A 100 11.00 -6.27 19.90
CA ALA A 100 11.56 -7.20 18.93
C ALA A 100 10.69 -7.28 17.66
N TRP A 101 9.36 -7.29 17.82
CA TRP A 101 8.42 -7.30 16.70
C TRP A 101 8.44 -6.00 15.88
N VAL A 102 8.57 -4.83 16.52
CA VAL A 102 8.75 -3.55 15.82
C VAL A 102 10.02 -3.58 14.97
N VAL A 103 11.14 -4.05 15.54
CA VAL A 103 12.43 -4.13 14.83
C VAL A 103 12.37 -5.12 13.66
N ALA A 104 11.81 -6.31 13.88
CA ALA A 104 11.66 -7.30 12.82
C ALA A 104 10.73 -6.81 11.70
N ARG A 105 9.65 -6.06 12.03
CA ARG A 105 8.78 -5.42 11.04
C ARG A 105 9.47 -4.29 10.30
N ALA A 106 10.30 -3.48 10.96
CA ALA A 106 11.09 -2.45 10.29
C ALA A 106 12.12 -3.08 9.32
N LEU A 107 12.76 -4.17 9.72
CA LEU A 107 13.64 -4.95 8.84
C LEU A 107 12.87 -5.51 7.63
N THR A 108 11.68 -6.10 7.86
CA THR A 108 10.81 -6.58 6.79
C THR A 108 10.45 -5.45 5.82
N GLY A 109 10.00 -4.30 6.34
CA GLY A 109 9.66 -3.14 5.51
C GLY A 109 10.85 -2.64 4.68
N PHE A 110 12.04 -2.57 5.26
CA PHE A 110 13.27 -2.22 4.54
C PHE A 110 13.54 -3.18 3.38
N CYS A 111 13.45 -4.49 3.62
CA CYS A 111 13.64 -5.49 2.59
C CYS A 111 12.57 -5.37 1.49
N PHE A 112 11.30 -5.21 1.86
CA PHE A 112 10.21 -5.06 0.90
C PHE A 112 10.36 -3.82 0.03
N ALA A 113 10.82 -2.70 0.56
CA ALA A 113 11.12 -1.52 -0.26
C ALA A 113 12.14 -1.84 -1.37
N GLY A 114 13.22 -2.54 -1.03
CA GLY A 114 14.21 -2.95 -2.02
C GLY A 114 13.67 -3.97 -3.03
N LEU A 115 12.84 -4.93 -2.58
CA LEU A 115 12.19 -5.91 -3.44
C LEU A 115 11.24 -5.24 -4.44
N PHE A 116 10.44 -4.26 -4.01
CA PHE A 116 9.58 -3.47 -4.89
C PHE A 116 10.41 -2.68 -5.91
N ILE A 117 11.47 -1.99 -5.49
CA ILE A 117 12.36 -1.25 -6.39
C ILE A 117 12.90 -2.17 -7.50
N VAL A 118 13.33 -3.39 -7.17
CA VAL A 118 13.84 -4.34 -8.17
C VAL A 118 12.75 -4.75 -9.16
N VAL A 119 11.58 -5.18 -8.69
CA VAL A 119 10.48 -5.63 -9.56
C VAL A 119 10.03 -4.50 -10.49
N GLU A 120 9.79 -3.32 -9.92
CA GLU A 120 9.30 -2.16 -10.67
C GLU A 120 10.34 -1.64 -11.68
N SER A 121 11.62 -1.65 -11.31
CA SER A 121 12.73 -1.32 -12.22
C SER A 121 12.73 -2.23 -13.45
N TRP A 122 12.50 -3.53 -13.26
CA TRP A 122 12.42 -4.47 -14.37
C TRP A 122 11.16 -4.30 -15.21
N LEU A 123 9.99 -4.11 -14.56
CA LEU A 123 8.74 -3.83 -15.28
C LEU A 123 8.87 -2.56 -16.14
N ASN A 124 9.58 -1.55 -15.63
CA ASN A 124 9.88 -0.32 -16.36
C ASN A 124 10.79 -0.58 -17.58
N GLY A 125 11.81 -1.41 -17.40
CA GLY A 125 12.76 -1.73 -18.49
C GLY A 125 12.14 -2.52 -19.65
N VAL A 126 11.02 -3.23 -19.39
CA VAL A 126 10.31 -4.02 -20.40
C VAL A 126 9.10 -3.28 -20.99
N ALA A 127 8.63 -2.21 -20.35
CA ALA A 127 7.50 -1.43 -20.79
C ALA A 127 7.87 -0.50 -21.94
N THR A 128 7.06 -0.48 -23.00
CA THR A 128 7.07 0.59 -24.00
C THR A 128 6.08 1.68 -23.59
N ASP A 129 6.12 2.85 -24.22
CA ASP A 129 5.18 3.93 -23.92
C ASP A 129 3.72 3.50 -24.13
N GLU A 130 3.46 2.60 -25.11
CA GLU A 130 2.12 2.08 -25.40
C GLU A 130 1.67 1.02 -24.38
N THR A 131 2.59 0.22 -23.83
CA THR A 131 2.24 -0.91 -22.94
C THR A 131 2.38 -0.57 -21.45
N ARG A 132 3.01 0.55 -21.13
CA ARG A 132 3.32 0.95 -19.75
C ARG A 132 2.10 0.96 -18.83
N GLY A 133 1.00 1.60 -19.25
CA GLY A 133 -0.24 1.66 -18.48
C GLY A 133 -0.86 0.28 -18.23
N GLN A 134 -0.80 -0.62 -19.23
CA GLN A 134 -1.30 -1.99 -19.09
C GLN A 134 -0.46 -2.79 -18.10
N ILE A 135 0.87 -2.70 -18.18
CA ILE A 135 1.79 -3.40 -17.28
C ILE A 135 1.59 -2.93 -15.84
N LEU A 136 1.44 -1.61 -15.61
CA LEU A 136 1.15 -1.05 -14.29
C LEU A 136 -0.18 -1.53 -13.74
N SER A 137 -1.23 -1.54 -14.57
CA SER A 137 -2.55 -2.03 -14.14
C SER A 137 -2.50 -3.51 -13.76
N VAL A 138 -1.83 -4.35 -14.56
CA VAL A 138 -1.65 -5.78 -14.25
C VAL A 138 -0.84 -5.97 -12.97
N TYR A 139 0.24 -5.20 -12.78
CA TYR A 139 1.04 -5.22 -11.56
C TYR A 139 0.20 -4.86 -10.32
N ALA A 140 -0.56 -3.75 -10.36
CA ALA A 140 -1.43 -3.33 -9.28
C ALA A 140 -2.53 -4.36 -8.97
N MET A 141 -3.19 -4.91 -10.01
CA MET A 141 -4.21 -5.94 -9.85
C MET A 141 -3.62 -7.23 -9.28
N THR A 142 -2.42 -7.63 -9.69
CA THR A 142 -1.69 -8.77 -9.12
C THR A 142 -1.46 -8.57 -7.63
N GLY A 143 -1.05 -7.37 -7.21
CA GLY A 143 -0.84 -7.03 -5.79
C GLY A 143 -2.13 -7.14 -4.96
N LEU A 144 -3.24 -6.60 -5.45
CA LEU A 144 -4.53 -6.67 -4.76
C LEU A 144 -5.06 -8.11 -4.69
N MET A 145 -4.99 -8.86 -5.80
CA MET A 145 -5.41 -10.27 -5.83
C MET A 145 -4.57 -11.13 -4.89
N ALA A 146 -3.25 -10.96 -4.91
CA ALA A 146 -2.34 -11.65 -3.99
C ALA A 146 -2.63 -11.27 -2.53
N GLY A 147 -2.98 -10.01 -2.27
CA GLY A 147 -3.44 -9.54 -0.96
C GLY A 147 -4.69 -10.28 -0.48
N ILE A 148 -5.70 -10.43 -1.34
CA ILE A 148 -6.93 -11.20 -1.04
C ILE A 148 -6.57 -12.66 -0.71
N LEU A 149 -5.77 -13.30 -1.56
CA LEU A 149 -5.34 -14.69 -1.36
C LEU A 149 -4.56 -14.85 -0.06
N GLY A 150 -3.68 -13.92 0.27
CA GLY A 150 -2.93 -13.90 1.53
C GLY A 150 -3.85 -13.85 2.75
N GLN A 151 -4.89 -13.01 2.73
CA GLN A 151 -5.88 -12.97 3.82
C GLN A 151 -6.64 -14.30 3.96
N LEU A 152 -7.06 -14.88 2.85
CA LEU A 152 -7.84 -16.13 2.84
C LEU A 152 -7.02 -17.37 3.23
N LEU A 153 -5.69 -17.30 3.25
CA LEU A 153 -4.83 -18.37 3.76
C LEU A 153 -4.81 -18.43 5.30
N LEU A 154 -5.17 -17.35 5.98
CA LEU A 154 -5.07 -17.29 7.44
C LEU A 154 -5.88 -18.38 8.17
N PRO A 155 -7.16 -18.64 7.83
CA PRO A 155 -7.96 -19.69 8.50
C PRO A 155 -7.54 -21.12 8.15
N VAL A 156 -6.73 -21.33 7.11
CA VAL A 156 -6.24 -22.67 6.72
C VAL A 156 -5.21 -23.19 7.73
N THR A 157 -4.61 -22.28 8.51
CA THR A 157 -3.61 -22.60 9.53
C THR A 157 -4.12 -22.20 10.91
N ASP A 158 -3.77 -22.99 11.94
CA ASP A 158 -4.06 -22.60 13.32
C ASP A 158 -3.25 -21.33 13.70
N SER A 159 -3.95 -20.19 13.87
CA SER A 159 -3.32 -18.90 14.16
C SER A 159 -2.58 -18.86 15.52
N ASN A 160 -2.87 -19.78 16.43
CA ASN A 160 -2.21 -19.89 17.72
C ASN A 160 -0.92 -20.71 17.66
N GLY A 161 -0.73 -21.49 16.60
CA GLY A 161 0.44 -22.34 16.39
C GLY A 161 1.60 -21.63 15.67
N PHE A 162 2.66 -22.40 15.40
CA PHE A 162 3.82 -21.96 14.63
C PHE A 162 3.61 -22.04 13.11
N LYS A 163 2.67 -22.86 12.66
CA LYS A 163 2.44 -23.19 11.24
C LYS A 163 2.25 -21.94 10.34
N PRO A 164 1.42 -20.94 10.69
CA PRO A 164 1.21 -19.79 9.83
C PRO A 164 2.49 -18.97 9.63
N PHE A 165 3.37 -18.88 10.62
CA PHE A 165 4.67 -18.21 10.48
C PHE A 165 5.59 -18.94 9.50
N CYS A 166 5.60 -20.28 9.55
CA CYS A 166 6.32 -21.10 8.58
C CYS A 166 5.74 -20.92 7.16
N VAL A 167 4.41 -20.90 7.02
CA VAL A 167 3.75 -20.67 5.72
C VAL A 167 4.14 -19.31 5.13
N VAL A 168 4.13 -18.23 5.92
CA VAL A 168 4.60 -16.91 5.48
C VAL A 168 6.06 -16.96 5.02
N ALA A 169 6.94 -17.59 5.83
CA ALA A 169 8.35 -17.73 5.49
C ALA A 169 8.57 -18.47 4.17
N ILE A 170 7.85 -19.59 3.98
CA ILE A 170 7.89 -20.41 2.76
C ILE A 170 7.40 -19.61 1.56
N ILE A 171 6.28 -18.91 1.65
CA ILE A 171 5.72 -18.11 0.56
C ILE A 171 6.71 -17.03 0.13
N ILE A 172 7.30 -16.29 1.08
CA ILE A 172 8.29 -15.24 0.79
C ILE A 172 9.56 -15.85 0.17
N ALA A 173 10.02 -17.00 0.66
CA ALA A 173 11.18 -17.70 0.10
C ALA A 173 10.90 -18.19 -1.33
N LEU A 174 9.72 -18.78 -1.59
CA LEU A 174 9.33 -19.23 -2.92
C LEU A 174 9.16 -18.08 -3.92
N ALA A 175 8.83 -16.86 -3.45
CA ALA A 175 8.75 -15.67 -4.30
C ALA A 175 10.10 -15.34 -4.98
N LEU A 176 11.22 -15.78 -4.40
CA LEU A 176 12.55 -15.52 -4.94
C LEU A 176 12.86 -16.39 -6.18
N VAL A 177 12.28 -17.59 -6.25
CA VAL A 177 12.63 -18.61 -7.24
C VAL A 177 12.37 -18.14 -8.68
N PRO A 178 11.19 -17.61 -9.06
CA PRO A 178 10.92 -17.20 -10.43
C PRO A 178 11.90 -16.13 -10.92
N ILE A 179 12.26 -15.19 -10.05
CA ILE A 179 13.14 -14.08 -10.39
C ILE A 179 14.61 -14.53 -10.44
N ALA A 180 15.04 -15.39 -9.51
CA ALA A 180 16.38 -15.94 -9.49
C ALA A 180 16.71 -16.80 -10.73
N LEU A 181 15.69 -17.47 -11.29
CA LEU A 181 15.82 -18.31 -12.47
C LEU A 181 15.66 -17.56 -13.81
N THR A 182 15.29 -16.27 -13.76
CA THR A 182 15.15 -15.49 -15.00
C THR A 182 16.51 -15.24 -15.65
N ARG A 183 16.57 -15.38 -16.98
CA ARG A 183 17.76 -15.12 -17.78
C ARG A 183 17.79 -13.69 -18.35
N ALA A 184 16.81 -12.87 -18.05
CA ALA A 184 16.75 -11.51 -18.55
C ALA A 184 17.87 -10.67 -17.93
N GLU A 185 18.53 -9.87 -18.75
CA GLU A 185 19.49 -8.89 -18.26
C GLU A 185 18.76 -7.82 -17.44
N ALA A 186 19.35 -7.48 -16.29
CA ALA A 186 18.82 -6.43 -15.45
C ALA A 186 18.90 -5.08 -16.18
N PRO A 187 17.87 -4.22 -16.10
CA PRO A 187 17.90 -2.94 -16.75
C PRO A 187 19.08 -2.09 -16.27
N SER A 188 19.80 -1.49 -17.21
CA SER A 188 20.85 -0.53 -16.92
C SER A 188 20.21 0.80 -16.51
N HIS A 189 19.97 1.02 -15.21
CA HIS A 189 19.42 2.28 -14.73
C HIS A 189 20.50 3.21 -14.20
N THR A 190 20.60 4.34 -14.83
CA THR A 190 21.06 5.58 -14.21
C THR A 190 19.85 6.26 -13.58
N SER A 191 19.50 5.88 -12.36
CA SER A 191 18.55 6.68 -11.57
C SER A 191 19.21 8.03 -11.30
N ALA A 192 18.84 9.04 -12.06
CA ALA A 192 19.20 10.40 -11.73
C ALA A 192 18.64 10.68 -10.31
N SER A 193 19.49 11.03 -9.36
CA SER A 193 19.04 11.41 -8.03
C SER A 193 18.26 12.73 -8.14
N VAL A 194 16.94 12.62 -8.20
CA VAL A 194 16.07 13.80 -8.26
C VAL A 194 15.95 14.35 -6.85
N ARG A 195 16.26 15.63 -6.68
CA ARG A 195 16.10 16.31 -5.39
C ARG A 195 14.61 16.53 -5.11
N ILE A 196 14.10 15.82 -4.12
CA ILE A 196 12.71 15.94 -3.65
C ILE A 196 12.61 17.18 -2.77
N SER A 197 11.77 18.15 -3.16
CA SER A 197 11.45 19.33 -2.35
C SER A 197 10.00 19.26 -1.88
N LEU A 198 9.76 18.80 -0.65
CA LEU A 198 8.42 18.77 -0.06
C LEU A 198 7.79 20.16 0.03
N THR A 199 8.60 21.19 0.31
CA THR A 199 8.14 22.60 0.33
C THR A 199 7.73 23.07 -1.07
N GLY A 200 8.49 22.69 -2.10
CA GLY A 200 8.15 22.98 -3.49
C GLY A 200 6.85 22.29 -3.90
N LEU A 201 6.71 21.02 -3.55
CA LEU A 201 5.51 20.23 -3.83
C LEU A 201 4.27 20.78 -3.08
N TYR A 202 4.43 21.19 -1.82
CA TYR A 202 3.35 21.85 -1.07
C TYR A 202 2.87 23.14 -1.74
N ARG A 203 3.78 23.96 -2.29
CA ARG A 203 3.40 25.18 -3.02
C ARG A 203 2.64 24.88 -4.31
N GLN A 204 2.99 23.81 -5.01
CA GLN A 204 2.35 23.40 -6.26
C GLN A 204 1.00 22.71 -6.01
N SER A 205 0.97 21.73 -5.12
CA SER A 205 -0.23 20.97 -4.78
C SER A 205 -0.37 20.73 -3.27
N PRO A 206 -0.86 21.75 -2.52
CA PRO A 206 -1.08 21.59 -1.07
C PRO A 206 -2.12 20.51 -0.74
N LEU A 207 -3.14 20.35 -1.60
CA LEU A 207 -4.12 19.26 -1.45
C LEU A 207 -3.45 17.91 -1.56
N GLY A 208 -2.67 17.71 -2.62
CA GLY A 208 -2.04 16.43 -2.89
C GLY A 208 -1.13 15.97 -1.75
N LEU A 209 -0.29 16.88 -1.23
CA LEU A 209 0.65 16.53 -0.17
C LEU A 209 -0.04 16.13 1.14
N VAL A 210 -1.04 16.92 1.57
CA VAL A 210 -1.81 16.63 2.80
C VAL A 210 -2.67 15.39 2.62
N ALA A 211 -3.34 15.24 1.47
CA ALA A 211 -4.16 14.08 1.18
C ALA A 211 -3.32 12.79 1.12
N ALA A 212 -2.11 12.82 0.55
CA ALA A 212 -1.21 11.66 0.54
C ALA A 212 -0.86 11.20 1.97
N PHE A 213 -0.56 12.15 2.87
CA PHE A 213 -0.33 11.85 4.29
C PHE A 213 -1.56 11.19 4.94
N LEU A 214 -2.75 11.79 4.76
CA LEU A 214 -4.00 11.28 5.34
C LEU A 214 -4.40 9.92 4.74
N CYS A 215 -4.15 9.68 3.45
CA CYS A 215 -4.30 8.35 2.84
C CYS A 215 -3.40 7.32 3.53
N GLY A 216 -2.14 7.67 3.80
CA GLY A 216 -1.21 6.81 4.54
C GLY A 216 -1.74 6.49 5.93
N VAL A 217 -2.17 7.50 6.70
CA VAL A 217 -2.75 7.33 8.04
C VAL A 217 -3.93 6.36 8.00
N THR A 218 -4.89 6.59 7.10
CA THR A 218 -6.12 5.80 7.03
C THR A 218 -5.86 4.36 6.61
N THR A 219 -5.13 4.18 5.50
CA THR A 219 -4.91 2.85 4.92
C THR A 219 -4.11 1.96 5.87
N SER A 220 -3.01 2.48 6.44
CA SER A 220 -2.17 1.69 7.34
C SER A 220 -2.86 1.37 8.67
N ALA A 221 -3.61 2.32 9.26
CA ALA A 221 -4.38 2.07 10.47
C ALA A 221 -5.47 1.01 10.24
N PHE A 222 -6.18 1.07 9.11
CA PHE A 222 -7.19 0.06 8.76
C PHE A 222 -6.58 -1.33 8.58
N PHE A 223 -5.52 -1.47 7.78
CA PHE A 223 -4.93 -2.79 7.53
C PHE A 223 -4.15 -3.35 8.72
N THR A 224 -3.65 -2.50 9.62
CA THR A 224 -2.96 -2.96 10.84
C THR A 224 -3.93 -3.31 11.95
N LEU A 225 -4.93 -2.48 12.24
CA LEU A 225 -5.79 -2.63 13.42
C LEU A 225 -7.22 -3.11 13.09
N GLY A 226 -7.57 -3.18 11.82
CA GLY A 226 -8.84 -3.75 11.34
C GLY A 226 -9.10 -5.18 11.83
N PRO A 227 -8.09 -6.07 11.90
CA PRO A 227 -8.29 -7.39 12.49
C PRO A 227 -8.75 -7.34 13.95
N ILE A 228 -8.22 -6.44 14.78
CA ILE A 228 -8.68 -6.25 16.19
C ILE A 228 -10.13 -5.77 16.20
N PHE A 229 -10.47 -4.79 15.36
CA PHE A 229 -11.84 -4.31 15.22
C PHE A 229 -12.81 -5.44 14.86
N ALA A 230 -12.41 -6.30 13.90
CA ALA A 230 -13.21 -7.44 13.47
C ALA A 230 -13.39 -8.47 14.60
N GLN A 231 -12.34 -8.75 15.38
CA GLN A 231 -12.43 -9.61 16.58
C GLN A 231 -13.34 -9.01 17.65
N GLN A 232 -13.28 -7.69 17.89
CA GLN A 232 -14.16 -6.99 18.83
C GLN A 232 -15.64 -7.05 18.41
N ARG A 233 -15.92 -7.27 17.10
CA ARG A 233 -17.25 -7.54 16.56
C ARG A 233 -17.64 -9.02 16.57
N GLY A 234 -16.89 -9.86 17.27
CA GLY A 234 -17.19 -11.29 17.44
C GLY A 234 -16.86 -12.15 16.22
N LEU A 235 -16.07 -11.66 15.28
CA LEU A 235 -15.60 -12.48 14.15
C LEU A 235 -14.49 -13.41 14.61
N ASP A 236 -14.60 -14.68 14.26
CA ASP A 236 -13.55 -15.68 14.39
C ASP A 236 -12.41 -15.44 13.37
N THR A 237 -11.35 -16.21 13.43
CA THR A 237 -10.20 -16.06 12.52
C THR A 237 -10.61 -16.06 11.05
N GLY A 238 -11.54 -16.94 10.65
CA GLY A 238 -12.07 -16.97 9.28
C GLY A 238 -12.88 -15.71 8.92
N GLY A 239 -13.67 -15.22 9.87
CA GLY A 239 -14.43 -13.99 9.73
C GLY A 239 -13.52 -12.76 9.61
N VAL A 240 -12.45 -12.69 10.41
CA VAL A 240 -11.43 -11.63 10.31
C VAL A 240 -10.73 -11.65 8.95
N ALA A 241 -10.30 -12.83 8.49
CA ALA A 241 -9.70 -12.99 7.17
C ALA A 241 -10.62 -12.53 6.05
N THR A 242 -11.91 -12.92 6.11
CA THR A 242 -12.93 -12.52 5.14
C THR A 242 -13.19 -11.00 5.21
N PHE A 243 -13.24 -10.40 6.39
CA PHE A 243 -13.39 -8.96 6.57
C PHE A 243 -12.25 -8.17 5.91
N MET A 244 -11.01 -8.58 6.14
CA MET A 244 -9.82 -7.94 5.55
C MET A 244 -9.74 -8.18 4.03
N ALA A 245 -10.06 -9.40 3.58
CA ALA A 245 -10.15 -9.73 2.15
C ALA A 245 -11.24 -8.91 1.46
N SER A 246 -12.39 -8.69 2.10
CA SER A 246 -13.48 -7.85 1.58
C SER A 246 -13.03 -6.41 1.39
N GLY A 247 -12.26 -5.84 2.33
CA GLY A 247 -11.67 -4.51 2.17
C GLY A 247 -10.76 -4.41 0.94
N THR A 248 -9.90 -5.41 0.74
CA THR A 248 -9.01 -5.47 -0.43
C THR A 248 -9.79 -5.73 -1.73
N LEU A 249 -10.84 -6.57 -1.67
CA LEU A 249 -11.73 -6.81 -2.81
C LEU A 249 -12.47 -5.54 -3.21
N GLY A 250 -12.94 -4.77 -2.24
CA GLY A 250 -13.56 -3.46 -2.49
C GLY A 250 -12.59 -2.50 -3.20
N ALA A 251 -11.32 -2.47 -2.75
CA ALA A 251 -10.28 -1.69 -3.42
C ALA A 251 -10.08 -2.13 -4.87
N PHE A 252 -10.05 -3.43 -5.12
CA PHE A 252 -9.95 -4.01 -6.47
C PHE A 252 -11.13 -3.60 -7.36
N LEU A 253 -12.36 -3.74 -6.85
CA LEU A 253 -13.57 -3.50 -7.62
C LEU A 253 -13.82 -2.00 -7.88
N LEU A 254 -13.53 -1.13 -6.90
CA LEU A 254 -13.82 0.31 -7.00
C LEU A 254 -12.67 1.13 -7.59
N ALA A 255 -11.48 0.56 -7.76
CA ALA A 255 -10.36 1.27 -8.37
C ALA A 255 -10.69 1.80 -9.78
N TRP A 256 -11.28 0.96 -10.62
CA TRP A 256 -11.66 1.36 -11.97
C TRP A 256 -12.83 2.38 -12.00
N PRO A 257 -13.97 2.18 -11.31
CA PRO A 257 -15.06 3.16 -11.30
C PRO A 257 -14.64 4.54 -10.75
N LEU A 258 -13.85 4.56 -9.66
CA LEU A 258 -13.37 5.82 -9.09
C LEU A 258 -12.34 6.50 -10.00
N GLY A 259 -11.48 5.74 -10.65
CA GLY A 259 -10.56 6.25 -11.66
C GLY A 259 -11.31 6.88 -12.83
N TRP A 260 -12.26 6.16 -13.41
CA TRP A 260 -13.10 6.65 -14.49
C TRP A 260 -13.89 7.92 -14.11
N LEU A 261 -14.38 7.99 -12.86
CA LEU A 261 -15.04 9.17 -12.34
C LEU A 261 -14.06 10.35 -12.21
N SER A 262 -12.83 10.08 -11.77
CA SER A 262 -11.79 11.10 -11.60
C SER A 262 -11.27 11.67 -12.92
N ASP A 263 -11.43 10.95 -14.03
CA ASP A 263 -11.08 11.47 -15.36
C ASP A 263 -12.16 12.36 -15.96
N ARG A 264 -13.39 12.31 -15.43
CA ARG A 264 -14.56 13.07 -15.93
C ARG A 264 -14.99 14.21 -15.03
N LEU A 265 -14.62 14.16 -13.76
CA LEU A 265 -14.92 15.19 -12.77
C LEU A 265 -13.62 15.83 -12.29
N ASP A 266 -13.75 16.97 -11.63
CA ASP A 266 -12.62 17.51 -10.87
C ASP A 266 -12.16 16.47 -9.84
N ARG A 267 -10.90 16.02 -9.96
CA ARG A 267 -10.30 15.00 -9.09
C ARG A 267 -10.44 15.33 -7.60
N ARG A 268 -10.48 16.62 -7.25
CA ARG A 268 -10.70 17.09 -5.88
C ARG A 268 -12.09 16.71 -5.36
N LEU A 269 -13.12 16.79 -6.21
CA LEU A 269 -14.49 16.37 -5.85
C LEU A 269 -14.54 14.87 -5.61
N VAL A 270 -13.84 14.08 -6.41
CA VAL A 270 -13.79 12.62 -6.23
C VAL A 270 -13.08 12.24 -4.93
N VAL A 271 -11.96 12.89 -4.59
CA VAL A 271 -11.28 12.71 -3.30
C VAL A 271 -12.18 13.06 -2.13
N ILE A 272 -12.89 14.18 -2.20
CA ILE A 272 -13.85 14.62 -1.16
C ILE A 272 -15.00 13.61 -1.05
N GLY A 273 -15.59 13.19 -2.16
CA GLY A 273 -16.67 12.21 -2.19
C GLY A 273 -16.26 10.86 -1.61
N ALA A 274 -15.07 10.36 -1.97
CA ALA A 274 -14.51 9.14 -1.42
C ALA A 274 -14.29 9.25 0.11
N ALA A 275 -13.75 10.39 0.58
CA ALA A 275 -13.55 10.63 2.01
C ALA A 275 -14.88 10.71 2.79
N ILE A 276 -15.89 11.38 2.26
CA ILE A 276 -17.23 11.44 2.87
C ILE A 276 -17.86 10.04 2.91
N THR A 277 -17.77 9.28 1.82
CA THR A 277 -18.30 7.92 1.76
C THR A 277 -17.60 7.01 2.77
N ALA A 278 -16.27 7.10 2.90
CA ALA A 278 -15.52 6.34 3.90
C ALA A 278 -15.93 6.73 5.33
N ALA A 279 -16.06 8.02 5.64
CA ALA A 279 -16.49 8.49 6.95
C ALA A 279 -17.92 8.03 7.28
N ALA A 280 -18.85 8.12 6.32
CA ALA A 280 -20.21 7.65 6.47
C ALA A 280 -20.27 6.12 6.71
N THR A 281 -19.52 5.34 5.94
CA THR A 281 -19.42 3.88 6.12
C THR A 281 -18.92 3.52 7.51
N LEU A 282 -17.87 4.19 8.00
CA LEU A 282 -17.35 3.98 9.34
C LEU A 282 -18.36 4.37 10.42
N PHE A 283 -19.06 5.49 10.23
CA PHE A 283 -20.12 5.92 11.14
C PHE A 283 -21.26 4.89 11.19
N ILE A 284 -21.70 4.39 10.04
CA ILE A 284 -22.73 3.35 9.94
C ILE A 284 -22.26 2.07 10.66
N MET A 285 -21.04 1.63 10.41
CA MET A 285 -20.46 0.46 11.10
C MET A 285 -20.42 0.65 12.62
N MET A 286 -20.17 1.87 13.08
CA MET A 286 -20.02 2.17 14.50
C MET A 286 -21.36 2.35 15.21
N ALA A 287 -22.29 3.09 14.60
CA ALA A 287 -23.49 3.60 15.27
C ALA A 287 -24.76 2.83 14.91
N VAL A 288 -24.84 2.27 13.70
CA VAL A 288 -26.06 1.68 13.14
C VAL A 288 -25.99 0.16 13.09
N VAL A 289 -24.81 -0.42 12.78
CA VAL A 289 -24.68 -1.88 12.68
C VAL A 289 -24.59 -2.51 14.07
N PRO A 290 -25.59 -3.30 14.51
CA PRO A 290 -25.56 -3.99 15.80
C PRO A 290 -24.40 -4.97 15.89
N ASN A 291 -24.01 -5.37 17.10
CA ASN A 291 -22.94 -6.34 17.30
C ASN A 291 -23.31 -7.77 16.83
N ASP A 292 -24.60 -8.06 16.79
CA ASP A 292 -25.20 -9.33 16.31
C ASP A 292 -25.63 -9.27 14.84
N ALA A 293 -25.27 -8.20 14.12
CA ALA A 293 -25.61 -8.05 12.71
C ALA A 293 -25.05 -9.22 11.87
N PRO A 294 -25.72 -9.57 10.77
CA PRO A 294 -25.21 -10.56 9.85
C PRO A 294 -23.77 -10.24 9.41
N ARG A 295 -22.87 -11.23 9.44
CA ARG A 295 -21.46 -11.04 9.05
C ARG A 295 -21.31 -10.39 7.68
N LEU A 296 -22.24 -10.68 6.75
CA LEU A 296 -22.25 -10.07 5.42
C LEU A 296 -22.31 -8.55 5.46
N THR A 297 -23.04 -7.95 6.39
CA THR A 297 -23.12 -6.48 6.56
C THR A 297 -21.74 -5.89 6.86
N LEU A 298 -20.97 -6.52 7.76
CA LEU A 298 -19.62 -6.08 8.08
C LEU A 298 -18.67 -6.24 6.88
N TYR A 299 -18.80 -7.32 6.11
CA TYR A 299 -17.99 -7.55 4.91
C TYR A 299 -18.29 -6.54 3.80
N LEU A 300 -19.57 -6.20 3.58
CA LEU A 300 -19.97 -5.17 2.61
C LEU A 300 -19.47 -3.78 3.02
N CYS A 301 -19.58 -3.44 4.31
CA CYS A 301 -19.01 -2.20 4.83
C CYS A 301 -17.49 -2.16 4.69
N ALA A 302 -16.78 -3.28 4.97
CA ALA A 302 -15.34 -3.37 4.77
C ALA A 302 -14.96 -3.20 3.29
N ALA A 303 -15.73 -3.81 2.37
CA ALA A 303 -15.53 -3.65 0.94
C ALA A 303 -15.72 -2.20 0.50
N LEU A 304 -16.78 -1.54 0.94
CA LEU A 304 -17.01 -0.12 0.60
C LEU A 304 -15.93 0.78 1.20
N LEU A 305 -15.51 0.54 2.44
CA LEU A 305 -14.44 1.28 3.09
C LEU A 305 -13.11 1.09 2.35
N GLY A 306 -12.67 -0.14 2.13
CA GLY A 306 -11.43 -0.43 1.41
C GLY A 306 -11.47 0.11 -0.02
N GLY A 307 -12.62 -0.01 -0.69
CA GLY A 307 -12.86 0.50 -2.03
C GLY A 307 -12.80 2.02 -2.16
N THR A 308 -13.02 2.75 -1.08
CA THR A 308 -12.89 4.22 -1.06
C THR A 308 -11.52 4.68 -0.59
N ILE A 309 -10.94 4.07 0.46
CA ILE A 309 -9.67 4.56 1.04
C ILE A 309 -8.43 4.21 0.21
N VAL A 310 -8.40 3.02 -0.42
CA VAL A 310 -7.20 2.55 -1.13
C VAL A 310 -7.02 3.28 -2.47
N PRO A 311 -8.02 3.35 -3.38
CA PRO A 311 -7.83 4.02 -4.67
C PRO A 311 -7.66 5.54 -4.55
N THR A 312 -8.06 6.15 -3.44
CA THR A 312 -7.94 7.61 -3.23
C THR A 312 -6.50 8.09 -3.39
N TYR A 313 -5.50 7.31 -2.98
CA TYR A 313 -4.10 7.68 -3.17
C TYR A 313 -3.72 7.82 -4.65
N SER A 314 -4.16 6.91 -5.52
CA SER A 314 -3.92 6.99 -6.96
C SER A 314 -4.59 8.24 -7.58
N ILE A 315 -5.79 8.61 -7.09
CA ILE A 315 -6.47 9.84 -7.53
C ILE A 315 -5.71 11.09 -7.06
N VAL A 316 -5.20 11.07 -5.83
CA VAL A 316 -4.34 12.15 -5.29
C VAL A 316 -3.07 12.29 -6.11
N MET A 317 -2.44 11.17 -6.48
CA MET A 317 -1.26 11.15 -7.35
C MET A 317 -1.57 11.77 -8.71
N ALA A 318 -2.66 11.35 -9.35
CA ALA A 318 -3.10 11.89 -10.62
C ALA A 318 -3.38 13.41 -10.52
N HIS A 319 -4.03 13.86 -9.42
CA HIS A 319 -4.25 15.29 -9.17
C HIS A 319 -2.94 16.09 -9.06
N VAL A 320 -1.92 15.52 -8.42
CA VAL A 320 -0.61 16.17 -8.31
C VAL A 320 0.10 16.20 -9.65
N ASN A 321 0.03 15.12 -10.42
CA ASN A 321 0.61 15.05 -11.76
C ASN A 321 0.02 16.10 -12.70
N ASP A 322 -1.28 16.41 -12.60
CA ASP A 322 -1.92 17.49 -13.36
C ASP A 322 -1.45 18.91 -12.92
N ALA A 323 -0.98 19.05 -11.67
CA ALA A 323 -0.60 20.34 -11.10
C ALA A 323 0.90 20.67 -11.21
N VAL A 324 1.73 19.66 -11.45
CA VAL A 324 3.20 19.76 -11.45
C VAL A 324 3.74 20.07 -12.84
N ARG A 325 4.83 20.83 -12.93
CA ARG A 325 5.46 21.19 -14.20
C ARG A 325 6.04 19.96 -14.91
N LYS A 326 6.01 19.97 -16.26
CA LYS A 326 6.67 18.94 -17.08
C LYS A 326 8.14 18.84 -16.67
N GLY A 327 8.58 17.64 -16.28
CA GLY A 327 9.94 17.35 -15.80
C GLY A 327 10.12 17.26 -14.28
N GLU A 328 9.14 17.67 -13.47
CA GLU A 328 9.17 17.58 -12.00
C GLU A 328 8.35 16.38 -11.46
N PHE A 329 7.71 15.60 -12.34
CA PHE A 329 6.84 14.47 -11.97
C PHE A 329 7.54 13.47 -11.04
N LEU A 330 8.77 13.09 -11.35
CA LEU A 330 9.52 12.12 -10.57
C LEU A 330 9.78 12.62 -9.14
N ALA A 331 10.14 13.91 -9.00
CA ALA A 331 10.34 14.54 -7.69
C ALA A 331 9.03 14.61 -6.91
N ALA A 332 7.92 14.96 -7.58
CA ALA A 332 6.60 15.05 -6.98
C ALA A 332 6.10 13.70 -6.47
N SER A 333 6.21 12.67 -7.30
CA SER A 333 5.82 11.30 -6.97
C SER A 333 6.62 10.75 -5.80
N GLY A 334 7.94 10.94 -5.78
CA GLY A 334 8.77 10.58 -4.64
C GLY A 334 8.39 11.34 -3.36
N GLY A 335 8.05 12.63 -3.48
CA GLY A 335 7.56 13.45 -2.35
C GLY A 335 6.23 12.94 -1.78
N LEU A 336 5.28 12.57 -2.65
CA LEU A 336 4.00 12.00 -2.24
C LEU A 336 4.17 10.65 -1.54
N LEU A 337 5.05 9.80 -2.04
CA LEU A 337 5.36 8.52 -1.41
C LEU A 337 5.95 8.69 -0.01
N ILE A 338 6.89 9.64 0.17
CA ILE A 338 7.44 9.94 1.50
C ILE A 338 6.33 10.42 2.44
N MET A 339 5.44 11.30 1.98
CA MET A 339 4.33 11.79 2.80
C MET A 339 3.31 10.70 3.13
N GLN A 340 2.97 9.84 2.17
CA GLN A 340 2.13 8.67 2.42
C GLN A 340 2.80 7.70 3.41
N GLY A 341 4.08 7.41 3.22
CA GLY A 341 4.86 6.57 4.14
C GLY A 341 4.93 7.14 5.56
N ALA A 342 5.12 8.45 5.69
CA ALA A 342 5.08 9.13 6.99
C ALA A 342 3.68 9.00 7.64
N GLY A 343 2.62 9.23 6.89
CA GLY A 343 1.24 9.01 7.35
C GLY A 343 1.00 7.56 7.76
N ALA A 344 1.51 6.62 6.97
CA ALA A 344 1.37 5.20 7.21
C ALA A 344 2.17 4.71 8.44
N ALA A 345 3.28 5.36 8.77
CA ALA A 345 4.00 5.12 10.02
C ALA A 345 3.26 5.69 11.25
N VAL A 346 2.61 6.83 11.10
CA VAL A 346 1.92 7.52 12.20
C VAL A 346 0.52 6.92 12.47
N GLY A 347 -0.20 6.52 11.41
CA GLY A 347 -1.60 6.08 11.48
C GLY A 347 -1.86 4.96 12.50
N PRO A 348 -1.16 3.81 12.41
CA PRO A 348 -1.36 2.70 13.33
C PRO A 348 -1.03 3.06 14.79
N VAL A 349 -0.07 3.95 15.01
CA VAL A 349 0.30 4.41 16.37
C VAL A 349 -0.84 5.21 16.98
N ILE A 350 -1.34 6.23 16.24
CA ILE A 350 -2.46 7.05 16.73
C ILE A 350 -3.70 6.18 16.95
N ALA A 351 -4.05 5.33 15.99
CA ALA A 351 -5.22 4.46 16.11
C ALA A 351 -5.05 3.43 17.24
N GLY A 352 -3.87 2.87 17.42
CA GLY A 352 -3.57 1.94 18.52
C GLY A 352 -3.68 2.58 19.89
N LEU A 353 -3.14 3.80 20.07
CA LEU A 353 -3.29 4.59 21.28
C LEU A 353 -4.78 4.91 21.54
N ALA A 354 -5.50 5.33 20.50
CA ALA A 354 -6.93 5.60 20.62
C ALA A 354 -7.73 4.34 21.02
N MET A 355 -7.39 3.17 20.45
CA MET A 355 -8.02 1.89 20.82
C MET A 355 -7.66 1.43 22.24
N SER A 356 -6.50 1.78 22.76
CA SER A 356 -6.12 1.48 24.14
C SER A 356 -6.91 2.33 25.16
N THR A 357 -7.44 3.48 24.71
CA THR A 357 -8.18 4.42 25.57
C THR A 357 -9.70 4.32 25.36
N PHE A 358 -10.13 4.14 24.10
CA PHE A 358 -11.52 4.12 23.71
C PHE A 358 -11.88 2.83 22.98
N GLN A 359 -12.95 2.16 23.38
CA GLN A 359 -13.41 0.91 22.74
C GLN A 359 -13.62 1.03 21.22
N ARG A 360 -13.94 2.23 20.71
CA ARG A 360 -14.14 2.53 19.29
C ARG A 360 -13.01 3.37 18.68
N GLY A 361 -11.80 3.31 19.26
CA GLY A 361 -10.69 4.19 18.94
C GLY A 361 -10.27 4.15 17.49
N LEU A 362 -10.26 2.97 16.83
CA LEU A 362 -9.98 2.86 15.40
C LEU A 362 -11.00 3.63 14.56
N SER A 363 -12.30 3.41 14.81
CA SER A 363 -13.36 4.10 14.07
C SER A 363 -13.27 5.62 14.22
N TYR A 364 -13.03 6.13 15.42
CA TYR A 364 -12.84 7.56 15.65
C TYR A 364 -11.64 8.10 14.88
N THR A 365 -10.50 7.43 14.94
CA THR A 365 -9.29 7.85 14.22
C THR A 365 -9.53 7.92 12.72
N LEU A 366 -10.15 6.89 12.15
CA LEU A 366 -10.44 6.84 10.72
C LEU A 366 -11.48 7.89 10.31
N ILE A 367 -12.57 8.06 11.05
CA ILE A 367 -13.62 9.09 10.78
C ILE A 367 -13.01 10.48 10.81
N ILE A 368 -12.24 10.82 11.86
CA ILE A 368 -11.59 12.13 11.98
C ILE A 368 -10.65 12.37 10.81
N THR A 369 -9.84 11.38 10.44
CA THR A 369 -8.91 11.50 9.32
C THR A 369 -9.64 11.76 7.99
N GLN A 370 -10.77 11.08 7.75
CA GLN A 370 -11.57 11.28 6.54
C GLN A 370 -12.30 12.63 6.54
N ILE A 371 -12.80 13.07 7.69
CA ILE A 371 -13.40 14.41 7.82
C ILE A 371 -12.33 15.49 7.56
N LEU A 372 -11.12 15.34 8.10
CA LEU A 372 -10.02 16.27 7.84
C LEU A 372 -9.66 16.29 6.36
N MET A 373 -9.63 15.14 5.68
CA MET A 373 -9.39 15.05 4.25
C MET A 373 -10.47 15.78 3.44
N ALA A 374 -11.76 15.53 3.74
CA ALA A 374 -12.87 16.18 3.08
C ALA A 374 -12.88 17.69 3.33
N ALA A 375 -12.71 18.13 4.59
CA ALA A 375 -12.67 19.54 4.96
C ALA A 375 -11.50 20.28 4.28
N TRP A 376 -10.31 19.67 4.25
CA TRP A 376 -9.17 20.23 3.53
C TRP A 376 -9.44 20.32 2.02
N GLY A 377 -10.04 19.28 1.44
CA GLY A 377 -10.45 19.29 0.04
C GLY A 377 -11.42 20.43 -0.28
N VAL A 378 -12.49 20.59 0.51
CA VAL A 378 -13.46 21.68 0.37
C VAL A 378 -12.78 23.05 0.51
N TYR A 379 -11.96 23.24 1.54
CA TYR A 379 -11.19 24.47 1.71
C TYR A 379 -10.33 24.80 0.49
N ARG A 380 -9.69 23.80 -0.11
CA ARG A 380 -8.85 24.02 -1.30
C ARG A 380 -9.68 24.30 -2.56
N LEU A 381 -10.89 23.79 -2.68
CA LEU A 381 -11.82 24.14 -3.77
C LEU A 381 -12.14 25.66 -3.75
N THR A 382 -12.31 26.26 -2.57
CA THR A 382 -12.64 27.69 -2.44
C THR A 382 -11.46 28.61 -2.72
N ARG A 383 -10.21 28.10 -2.69
CA ARG A 383 -8.99 28.92 -2.79
C ARG A 383 -8.30 28.88 -4.15
N ARG A 384 -8.59 27.92 -5.00
CA ARG A 384 -7.92 27.75 -6.30
C ARG A 384 -8.90 27.22 -7.34
N ALA A 385 -8.90 27.83 -8.52
CA ALA A 385 -9.67 27.33 -9.66
C ALA A 385 -9.25 25.91 -10.04
N ALA A 386 -10.14 25.17 -10.69
CA ALA A 386 -9.80 23.85 -11.24
C ALA A 386 -8.67 23.98 -12.27
N PRO A 387 -7.76 22.98 -12.38
CA PRO A 387 -6.88 22.87 -13.53
C PRO A 387 -7.70 22.86 -14.82
N VAL A 388 -7.14 23.42 -15.88
CA VAL A 388 -7.81 23.44 -17.20
C VAL A 388 -7.91 22.00 -17.69
N GLU A 389 -9.06 21.54 -18.17
CA GLU A 389 -9.34 20.16 -18.62
C GLU A 389 -8.33 19.61 -19.64
N THR A 390 -7.71 20.50 -20.45
CA THR A 390 -6.68 20.16 -21.43
C THR A 390 -5.37 19.61 -20.84
N HIS A 391 -5.19 19.66 -19.51
CA HIS A 391 -3.96 19.20 -18.83
C HIS A 391 -4.18 17.91 -18.02
N GLN A 392 -5.38 17.33 -18.05
CA GLN A 392 -5.66 16.10 -17.31
C GLN A 392 -5.15 14.87 -18.09
N GLY A 393 -4.18 14.15 -17.51
CA GLY A 393 -3.75 12.84 -18.01
C GLY A 393 -4.71 11.72 -17.60
N PRO A 394 -4.74 10.58 -18.33
CA PRO A 394 -5.60 9.45 -17.98
C PRO A 394 -5.21 8.87 -16.60
N PHE A 395 -6.22 8.41 -15.85
CA PHE A 395 -6.02 7.74 -14.58
C PHE A 395 -5.33 6.38 -14.77
N VAL A 396 -4.31 6.12 -13.95
CA VAL A 396 -3.66 4.81 -13.85
C VAL A 396 -3.72 4.37 -12.40
N VAL A 397 -4.10 3.12 -12.15
CA VAL A 397 -4.04 2.53 -10.81
C VAL A 397 -2.58 2.35 -10.43
N GLU A 398 -2.13 3.13 -9.46
CA GLU A 398 -0.75 3.07 -9.01
C GLU A 398 -0.66 2.34 -7.68
N PRO A 399 0.24 1.36 -7.56
CA PRO A 399 0.59 0.82 -6.26
C PRO A 399 1.35 1.88 -5.46
N SER A 400 1.10 1.95 -4.17
CA SER A 400 1.85 2.81 -3.23
C SER A 400 3.22 2.22 -2.93
N THR A 401 4.06 2.13 -3.95
CA THR A 401 5.38 1.51 -3.91
C THR A 401 6.47 2.51 -4.33
N PRO A 402 7.74 2.31 -3.91
CA PRO A 402 8.80 3.32 -4.07
C PRO A 402 9.11 3.79 -5.50
N VAL A 403 8.78 3.00 -6.51
CA VAL A 403 9.10 3.28 -7.91
C VAL A 403 7.86 3.30 -8.81
N GLY A 404 6.71 2.80 -8.34
CA GLY A 404 5.45 2.84 -9.08
C GLY A 404 5.09 4.25 -9.57
N THR A 405 5.60 5.24 -8.87
CA THR A 405 5.50 6.66 -9.18
C THR A 405 6.35 7.13 -10.37
N GLU A 406 7.44 6.44 -10.70
CA GLU A 406 8.25 6.73 -11.91
C GLU A 406 7.51 6.29 -13.19
N PHE A 407 6.68 5.27 -13.08
CA PHE A 407 5.90 4.76 -14.20
C PHE A 407 4.85 5.77 -14.70
N ALA A 408 4.16 6.45 -13.79
CA ALA A 408 3.10 7.39 -14.13
C ALA A 408 3.61 8.63 -14.88
N SER A 409 4.85 9.02 -14.61
CA SER A 409 5.44 10.21 -15.22
C SER A 409 5.70 10.08 -16.74
N GLY A 410 5.66 8.86 -17.28
CA GLY A 410 5.83 8.60 -18.70
C GLY A 410 4.57 8.86 -19.57
N HIS A 411 3.37 8.85 -18.96
CA HIS A 411 2.10 8.96 -19.69
C HIS A 411 1.73 10.39 -20.14
N SER A 412 2.40 11.42 -19.67
CA SER A 412 2.13 12.82 -20.02
C SER A 412 2.85 13.31 -21.28
N ARG A 413 3.35 12.41 -22.11
CA ARG A 413 4.15 12.76 -23.29
C ARG A 413 3.61 12.12 -24.57
N VAL A 414 2.36 12.33 -24.90
CA VAL A 414 1.91 12.17 -26.29
C VAL A 414 1.30 13.51 -26.66
N ASP A 415 2.09 14.33 -27.32
CA ASP A 415 1.65 15.38 -28.24
C ASP A 415 1.69 14.79 -29.64
#